data_6a4f306927711e4c2dbddc7366021a07
#
_entry.id   6a4f306927711e4c2dbddc7366021a07
#
_cell.length_a   1.000
_cell.length_b   1.000
_cell.length_c   1.000
_cell.angle_alpha   90.00
_cell.angle_beta   90.00
_cell.angle_gamma   90.00
#
_symmetry.space_group_name_H-M   'P 1'
#
loop_
_entity.id
_entity.type
_entity.pdbx_description
1 polymer ?
#
loop_
_entity_poly.entity_id
_entity_poly.type
_entity_poly.pdbx_seq_one_letter_code
_entity_poly.pdbx_strand_id
1 'polypeptide(L)'
;MSDGHEPHTDRGAHSTGHEEVAPLAAKVLVSSDGVVAGTREDRSGTALVAALERAGFAVAEHRVVADGVDSVAGALADMASGFDGLVVTTGGTGFGPRDLTPEATRRVVEREAPGLAEAMRLAAPRGLGRLSRGIAGTSGRALIINTPGSPAGAVESLEAVLDVLPHALRLLADEPTSH
;
A
#
# COMPACT_ATOMS: atom_id res chain seq x y z
N MET A 1 -33.98 -58.16 37.31
CA MET A 1 -33.83 -57.89 35.89
C MET A 1 -33.88 -56.38 35.75
N SER A 2 -32.74 -55.78 35.72
CA SER A 2 -32.60 -54.31 35.72
C SER A 2 -31.75 -53.93 34.53
N ASP A 3 -32.36 -53.31 33.51
CA ASP A 3 -31.65 -52.79 32.37
C ASP A 3 -31.08 -51.41 32.73
N GLY A 4 -29.75 -51.34 32.76
CA GLY A 4 -29.03 -50.09 32.90
C GLY A 4 -28.84 -49.44 31.54
N HIS A 5 -29.46 -48.29 31.38
CA HIS A 5 -29.26 -47.41 30.21
C HIS A 5 -28.25 -46.33 30.57
N GLU A 6 -27.04 -46.41 30.02
CA GLU A 6 -26.04 -45.34 30.10
C GLU A 6 -26.28 -44.30 29.00
N PRO A 7 -26.26 -43.01 29.29
CA PRO A 7 -26.27 -41.99 28.24
C PRO A 7 -24.86 -41.66 27.77
N HIS A 8 -24.60 -41.91 26.51
CA HIS A 8 -23.44 -41.40 25.78
C HIS A 8 -23.53 -39.86 25.67
N THR A 9 -22.68 -39.16 26.38
CA THR A 9 -22.43 -37.73 26.14
C THR A 9 -21.19 -37.59 25.26
N ASP A 10 -21.39 -37.55 23.96
CA ASP A 10 -20.41 -37.09 23.02
C ASP A 10 -20.46 -35.55 22.95
N ARG A 11 -19.57 -34.89 23.66
CA ARG A 11 -19.32 -33.45 23.51
C ARG A 11 -18.18 -33.27 22.54
N GLY A 12 -18.52 -33.27 21.26
CA GLY A 12 -17.62 -32.78 20.22
C GLY A 12 -17.27 -31.33 20.50
N ALA A 13 -16.05 -31.09 20.97
CA ALA A 13 -15.47 -29.78 21.07
C ALA A 13 -15.19 -29.27 19.64
N HIS A 14 -16.07 -28.44 19.12
CA HIS A 14 -15.76 -27.62 17.93
C HIS A 14 -14.69 -26.63 18.33
N SER A 15 -13.44 -26.99 18.06
CA SER A 15 -12.34 -26.05 18.01
C SER A 15 -12.57 -25.14 16.80
N THR A 16 -13.13 -23.96 17.05
CA THR A 16 -13.09 -22.87 16.10
C THR A 16 -11.67 -22.35 16.07
N GLY A 17 -10.84 -22.98 15.24
CA GLY A 17 -9.54 -22.43 14.87
C GLY A 17 -9.80 -21.13 14.14
N HIS A 18 -9.61 -20.00 14.80
CA HIS A 18 -9.41 -18.73 14.12
C HIS A 18 -8.11 -18.88 13.34
N GLU A 19 -8.22 -19.12 12.05
CA GLU A 19 -7.09 -19.01 11.13
C GLU A 19 -6.65 -17.54 11.19
N GLU A 20 -5.54 -17.29 11.85
CA GLU A 20 -4.96 -15.95 11.97
C GLU A 20 -4.46 -15.58 10.57
N VAL A 21 -5.24 -14.76 9.86
CA VAL A 21 -4.88 -14.30 8.52
C VAL A 21 -3.61 -13.46 8.64
N ALA A 22 -2.55 -13.88 7.96
CA ALA A 22 -1.29 -13.14 7.98
C ALA A 22 -1.52 -11.69 7.52
N PRO A 23 -0.86 -10.71 8.17
CA PRO A 23 -0.99 -9.32 7.81
C PRO A 23 -0.55 -9.08 6.36
N LEU A 24 -1.27 -8.23 5.64
CA LEU A 24 -0.88 -7.83 4.28
C LEU A 24 0.45 -7.08 4.31
N ALA A 25 1.33 -7.40 3.38
CA ALA A 25 2.65 -6.79 3.30
C ALA A 25 2.59 -5.43 2.60
N ALA A 26 3.41 -4.48 3.07
CA ALA A 26 3.58 -3.18 2.43
C ALA A 26 5.05 -2.77 2.39
N LYS A 27 5.38 -1.90 1.43
CA LYS A 27 6.68 -1.23 1.31
C LYS A 27 6.46 0.27 1.07
N VAL A 28 7.35 1.11 1.58
CA VAL A 28 7.30 2.57 1.43
C VAL A 28 8.53 3.05 0.68
N LEU A 29 8.34 3.82 -0.39
CA LEU A 29 9.39 4.48 -1.16
C LEU A 29 9.25 5.99 -1.07
N VAL A 30 10.29 6.65 -0.62
CA VAL A 30 10.37 8.12 -0.55
C VAL A 30 11.23 8.63 -1.70
N SER A 31 10.67 9.55 -2.51
CA SER A 31 11.41 10.29 -3.52
C SER A 31 11.71 11.69 -3.00
N SER A 32 12.98 11.96 -2.66
CA SER A 32 13.40 13.25 -2.14
C SER A 32 14.91 13.47 -2.19
N ASP A 33 15.36 14.40 -3.04
CA ASP A 33 16.76 14.87 -3.04
C ASP A 33 17.19 15.40 -1.67
N GLY A 34 16.31 16.13 -0.97
CA GLY A 34 16.63 16.72 0.32
C GLY A 34 16.82 15.70 1.44
N VAL A 35 16.08 14.58 1.41
CA VAL A 35 16.26 13.49 2.38
C VAL A 35 17.55 12.73 2.10
N VAL A 36 17.83 12.42 0.82
CA VAL A 36 19.07 11.75 0.41
C VAL A 36 20.29 12.57 0.80
N ALA A 37 20.24 13.91 0.61
CA ALA A 37 21.31 14.82 0.98
C ALA A 37 21.42 15.10 2.48
N GLY A 38 20.50 14.58 3.30
CA GLY A 38 20.47 14.83 4.76
C GLY A 38 20.09 16.27 5.16
N THR A 39 19.57 17.07 4.21
CA THR A 39 19.13 18.46 4.45
C THR A 39 17.67 18.55 4.90
N ARG A 40 16.93 17.46 4.80
CA ARG A 40 15.53 17.31 5.22
C ARG A 40 15.31 15.96 5.90
N GLU A 41 14.47 15.94 6.94
CA GLU A 41 14.00 14.70 7.55
C GLU A 41 12.93 14.03 6.68
N ASP A 42 12.91 12.71 6.66
CA ASP A 42 11.84 11.93 6.08
C ASP A 42 10.63 11.85 7.02
N ARG A 43 9.77 12.85 6.95
CA ARG A 43 8.52 12.90 7.71
C ARG A 43 7.37 12.18 7.01
N SER A 44 7.33 12.22 5.69
CA SER A 44 6.23 11.62 4.93
C SER A 44 6.32 10.10 4.89
N GLY A 45 7.50 9.54 4.66
CA GLY A 45 7.70 8.10 4.71
C GLY A 45 7.44 7.53 6.10
N THR A 46 7.97 8.19 7.15
CA THR A 46 7.70 7.82 8.55
C THR A 46 6.20 7.85 8.88
N ALA A 47 5.46 8.87 8.42
CA ALA A 47 4.03 8.97 8.62
C ALA A 47 3.24 7.87 7.90
N LEU A 48 3.65 7.50 6.68
CA LEU A 48 3.06 6.40 5.92
C LEU A 48 3.30 5.05 6.58
N VAL A 49 4.53 4.78 7.05
CA VAL A 49 4.85 3.55 7.80
C VAL A 49 3.91 3.41 8.99
N ALA A 50 3.82 4.45 9.83
CA ALA A 50 2.94 4.43 10.98
C ALA A 50 1.44 4.28 10.61
N ALA A 51 0.99 4.86 9.50
CA ALA A 51 -0.39 4.72 9.03
C ALA A 51 -0.68 3.30 8.54
N LEU A 52 0.22 2.69 7.78
CA LEU A 52 0.12 1.31 7.31
C LEU A 52 0.09 0.30 8.46
N GLU A 53 0.99 0.46 9.44
CA GLU A 53 1.03 -0.40 10.62
C GLU A 53 -0.27 -0.29 11.44
N ARG A 54 -0.81 0.92 11.65
CA ARG A 54 -2.12 1.10 12.29
C ARG A 54 -3.27 0.46 11.52
N ALA A 55 -3.16 0.38 10.20
CA ALA A 55 -4.12 -0.28 9.33
C ALA A 55 -3.95 -1.80 9.24
N GLY A 56 -2.99 -2.37 9.98
CA GLY A 56 -2.74 -3.81 10.04
C GLY A 56 -1.82 -4.35 8.94
N PHE A 57 -1.10 -3.50 8.22
CA PHE A 57 -0.08 -3.94 7.27
C PHE A 57 1.24 -4.22 7.98
N ALA A 58 1.97 -5.23 7.51
CA ALA A 58 3.37 -5.46 7.86
C ALA A 58 4.27 -4.69 6.90
N VAL A 59 4.94 -3.64 7.37
CA VAL A 59 5.86 -2.85 6.54
C VAL A 59 7.20 -3.57 6.46
N ALA A 60 7.48 -4.18 5.30
CA ALA A 60 8.68 -4.98 5.05
C ALA A 60 9.89 -4.14 4.65
N GLU A 61 9.66 -2.94 4.10
CA GLU A 61 10.74 -2.08 3.60
C GLU A 61 10.33 -0.61 3.62
N HIS A 62 11.28 0.26 4.00
CA HIS A 62 11.19 1.70 3.90
C HIS A 62 12.48 2.20 3.25
N ARG A 63 12.37 2.74 2.02
CA ARG A 63 13.51 3.13 1.19
C ARG A 63 13.40 4.60 0.79
N VAL A 64 14.54 5.29 0.74
CA VAL A 64 14.64 6.66 0.25
C VAL A 64 15.52 6.68 -0.99
N VAL A 65 15.09 7.39 -2.04
CA VAL A 65 15.86 7.61 -3.26
C VAL A 65 15.82 9.07 -3.69
N ALA A 66 16.78 9.48 -4.49
CA ALA A 66 16.79 10.81 -5.10
C ALA A 66 15.61 10.98 -6.07
N ASP A 67 15.18 12.22 -6.25
CA ASP A 67 14.17 12.56 -7.24
C ASP A 67 14.72 12.30 -8.67
N GLY A 68 13.85 11.77 -9.53
CA GLY A 68 14.17 11.50 -10.94
C GLY A 68 13.55 10.20 -11.42
N VAL A 69 13.38 10.11 -12.74
CA VAL A 69 12.67 8.96 -13.35
C VAL A 69 13.44 7.67 -13.15
N ASP A 70 14.75 7.66 -13.38
CA ASP A 70 15.55 6.42 -13.36
C ASP A 70 15.75 5.89 -11.94
N SER A 71 15.99 6.78 -10.96
CA SER A 71 16.14 6.41 -9.55
C SER A 71 14.85 5.83 -8.97
N VAL A 72 13.72 6.49 -9.21
CA VAL A 72 12.43 6.04 -8.71
C VAL A 72 11.95 4.78 -9.44
N ALA A 73 12.07 4.72 -10.78
CA ALA A 73 11.66 3.54 -11.55
C ALA A 73 12.49 2.31 -11.19
N GLY A 74 13.82 2.46 -11.04
CA GLY A 74 14.69 1.36 -10.62
C GLY A 74 14.32 0.82 -9.24
N ALA A 75 14.10 1.71 -8.27
CA ALA A 75 13.67 1.32 -6.93
C ALA A 75 12.30 0.64 -6.92
N LEU A 76 11.33 1.18 -7.68
CA LEU A 76 9.99 0.58 -7.78
C LEU A 76 10.03 -0.81 -8.42
N ALA A 77 10.80 -0.98 -9.51
CA ALA A 77 10.94 -2.28 -10.17
C ALA A 77 11.54 -3.33 -9.22
N ASP A 78 12.58 -2.95 -8.47
CA ASP A 78 13.21 -3.81 -7.48
C ASP A 78 12.25 -4.16 -6.33
N MET A 79 11.56 -3.16 -5.77
CA MET A 79 10.62 -3.36 -4.66
C MET A 79 9.38 -4.18 -5.05
N ALA A 80 8.91 -4.07 -6.31
CA ALA A 80 7.75 -4.80 -6.82
C ALA A 80 8.10 -6.21 -7.29
N SER A 81 9.37 -6.48 -7.61
CA SER A 81 9.80 -7.79 -8.16
C SER A 81 9.56 -8.93 -7.16
N GLY A 82 8.70 -9.87 -7.53
CA GLY A 82 8.34 -11.02 -6.69
C GLY A 82 7.66 -10.65 -5.37
N PHE A 83 7.11 -9.43 -5.27
CA PHE A 83 6.46 -8.94 -4.06
C PHE A 83 4.92 -9.02 -4.19
N ASP A 84 4.29 -9.65 -3.22
CA ASP A 84 2.85 -9.75 -3.08
C ASP A 84 2.39 -8.76 -2.02
N GLY A 85 1.97 -7.57 -2.43
CA GLY A 85 1.60 -6.55 -1.47
C GLY A 85 1.48 -5.15 -2.04
N LEU A 86 1.47 -4.17 -1.15
CA LEU A 86 1.30 -2.76 -1.46
C LEU A 86 2.66 -2.03 -1.47
N VAL A 87 2.95 -1.29 -2.54
CA VAL A 87 4.08 -0.35 -2.58
C VAL A 87 3.51 1.07 -2.61
N VAL A 88 3.78 1.85 -1.56
CA VAL A 88 3.34 3.25 -1.46
C VAL A 88 4.53 4.16 -1.71
N THR A 89 4.44 5.06 -2.69
CA THR A 89 5.45 6.11 -2.85
C THR A 89 4.99 7.41 -2.23
N THR A 90 5.91 8.23 -1.75
CA THR A 90 5.65 9.61 -1.33
C THR A 90 6.68 10.56 -1.92
N GLY A 91 6.22 11.73 -2.36
CA GLY A 91 7.04 12.75 -3.02
C GLY A 91 7.03 12.70 -4.54
N GLY A 92 7.44 13.77 -5.16
CA GLY A 92 7.61 13.90 -6.61
C GLY A 92 6.33 13.77 -7.45
N THR A 93 5.15 14.12 -6.91
CA THR A 93 3.86 14.00 -7.63
C THR A 93 3.28 15.33 -8.11
N GLY A 94 3.94 16.46 -7.85
CA GLY A 94 3.46 17.79 -8.22
C GLY A 94 3.86 18.24 -9.62
N PHE A 95 4.03 19.56 -9.78
CA PHE A 95 4.34 20.21 -11.06
C PHE A 95 5.79 20.74 -11.12
N GLY A 96 6.60 20.48 -10.11
CA GLY A 96 8.01 20.87 -10.13
C GLY A 96 8.80 20.09 -11.18
N PRO A 97 9.90 20.65 -11.69
CA PRO A 97 10.70 19.97 -12.73
C PRO A 97 11.34 18.67 -12.27
N ARG A 98 11.44 18.45 -10.96
CA ARG A 98 11.94 17.23 -10.34
C ARG A 98 10.84 16.28 -9.88
N ASP A 99 9.56 16.70 -9.97
CA ASP A 99 8.40 15.86 -9.60
C ASP A 99 8.10 14.87 -10.73
N LEU A 100 8.82 13.77 -10.77
CA LEU A 100 8.80 12.78 -11.87
C LEU A 100 8.39 11.38 -11.40
N THR A 101 7.85 11.26 -10.19
CA THR A 101 7.37 9.98 -9.64
C THR A 101 6.27 9.32 -10.50
N PRO A 102 5.28 10.06 -11.04
CA PRO A 102 4.28 9.45 -11.92
C PRO A 102 4.88 8.89 -13.21
N GLU A 103 5.83 9.59 -13.81
CA GLU A 103 6.53 9.17 -15.02
C GLU A 103 7.39 7.90 -14.75
N ALA A 104 8.06 7.87 -13.60
CA ALA A 104 8.83 6.70 -13.16
C ALA A 104 7.91 5.49 -12.91
N THR A 105 6.78 5.72 -12.23
CA THR A 105 5.81 4.67 -11.92
C THR A 105 5.21 4.07 -13.19
N ARG A 106 4.90 4.88 -14.23
CA ARG A 106 4.41 4.38 -15.52
C ARG A 106 5.38 3.46 -16.25
N ARG A 107 6.68 3.55 -15.97
CA ARG A 107 7.66 2.60 -16.54
C ARG A 107 7.61 1.21 -15.91
N VAL A 108 6.99 1.09 -14.74
CA VAL A 108 6.99 -0.14 -13.93
C VAL A 108 5.61 -0.80 -13.92
N VAL A 109 4.53 0.00 -13.90
CA VAL A 109 3.18 -0.56 -13.88
C VAL A 109 2.80 -1.17 -15.23
N GLU A 110 2.17 -2.35 -15.18
CA GLU A 110 1.65 -3.08 -16.34
C GLU A 110 0.20 -2.70 -16.64
N ARG A 111 -0.57 -2.40 -15.59
CA ARG A 111 -1.98 -2.01 -15.68
C ARG A 111 -2.25 -0.86 -14.72
N GLU A 112 -2.74 0.26 -15.24
CA GLU A 112 -3.14 1.39 -14.40
C GLU A 112 -4.47 1.12 -13.68
N ALA A 113 -4.59 1.65 -12.45
CA ALA A 113 -5.78 1.64 -11.60
C ALA A 113 -6.27 3.08 -11.35
N PRO A 114 -6.83 3.77 -12.36
CA PRO A 114 -7.13 5.20 -12.28
C PRO A 114 -8.15 5.55 -11.19
N GLY A 115 -9.06 4.64 -10.85
CA GLY A 115 -10.04 4.85 -9.78
C GLY A 115 -9.41 5.07 -8.40
N LEU A 116 -8.31 4.37 -8.08
CA LEU A 116 -7.57 4.61 -6.83
C LEU A 116 -6.93 6.00 -6.83
N ALA A 117 -6.27 6.37 -7.92
CA ALA A 117 -5.63 7.68 -8.05
C ALA A 117 -6.67 8.84 -7.99
N GLU A 118 -7.85 8.63 -8.54
CA GLU A 118 -8.97 9.57 -8.48
C GLU A 118 -9.49 9.73 -7.04
N ALA A 119 -9.76 8.63 -6.34
CA ALA A 119 -10.20 8.64 -4.95
C ALA A 119 -9.20 9.40 -4.05
N MET A 120 -7.90 9.13 -4.18
CA MET A 120 -6.85 9.83 -3.45
C MET A 120 -6.86 11.36 -3.73
N ARG A 121 -7.06 11.77 -4.99
CA ARG A 121 -7.14 13.20 -5.33
C ARG A 121 -8.37 13.89 -4.78
N LEU A 122 -9.51 13.19 -4.75
CA LEU A 122 -10.77 13.75 -4.25
C LEU A 122 -10.79 13.92 -2.73
N ALA A 123 -10.06 13.08 -2.00
CA ALA A 123 -9.99 13.14 -0.53
C ALA A 123 -9.19 14.33 0.00
N ALA A 124 -8.32 14.94 -0.81
CA ALA A 124 -7.49 16.05 -0.36
C ALA A 124 -8.31 17.29 0.00
N PRO A 125 -8.10 17.89 1.19
CA PRO A 125 -8.85 19.05 1.64
C PRO A 125 -8.67 20.25 0.71
N ARG A 126 -9.70 21.06 0.58
CA ARG A 126 -9.71 22.26 -0.29
C ARG A 126 -9.43 21.98 -1.76
N GLY A 127 -9.56 20.71 -2.20
CA GLY A 127 -9.36 20.35 -3.60
C GLY A 127 -7.91 20.43 -4.10
N LEU A 128 -6.93 20.52 -3.20
CA LEU A 128 -5.50 20.56 -3.56
C LEU A 128 -5.02 19.26 -4.21
N GLY A 129 -5.71 18.13 -4.00
CA GLY A 129 -5.42 16.87 -4.67
C GLY A 129 -5.44 16.95 -6.19
N ARG A 130 -6.17 17.91 -6.78
CA ARG A 130 -6.17 18.16 -8.22
C ARG A 130 -4.81 18.56 -8.79
N LEU A 131 -3.89 18.98 -7.92
CA LEU A 131 -2.50 19.27 -8.28
C LEU A 131 -1.59 18.03 -8.22
N SER A 132 -2.09 16.89 -7.73
CA SER A 132 -1.34 15.64 -7.76
C SER A 132 -1.50 14.97 -9.12
N ARG A 133 -0.37 14.65 -9.75
CA ARG A 133 -0.30 13.83 -10.98
C ARG A 133 -0.05 12.35 -10.66
N GLY A 134 -0.11 11.99 -9.36
CA GLY A 134 0.10 10.62 -8.89
C GLY A 134 -0.82 9.62 -9.59
N ILE A 135 -0.29 8.43 -9.80
CA ILE A 135 -1.01 7.32 -10.42
C ILE A 135 -1.06 6.12 -9.45
N ALA A 136 -1.86 5.13 -9.81
CA ALA A 136 -1.88 3.83 -9.19
C ALA A 136 -1.90 2.75 -10.28
N GLY A 137 -1.34 1.57 -9.99
CA GLY A 137 -1.32 0.47 -10.94
C GLY A 137 -0.65 -0.76 -10.39
N THR A 138 -0.68 -1.85 -11.16
CA THR A 138 -0.12 -3.14 -10.77
C THR A 138 1.15 -3.46 -11.52
N SER A 139 2.08 -4.14 -10.84
CA SER A 139 3.27 -4.74 -11.44
C SER A 139 3.41 -6.15 -10.86
N GLY A 140 3.19 -7.18 -11.69
CA GLY A 140 3.00 -8.53 -11.19
C GLY A 140 1.88 -8.58 -10.15
N ARG A 141 2.21 -9.03 -8.93
CA ARG A 141 1.29 -9.12 -7.79
C ARG A 141 1.40 -7.94 -6.81
N ALA A 142 2.26 -6.98 -7.12
CA ALA A 142 2.35 -5.74 -6.35
C ALA A 142 1.34 -4.69 -6.85
N LEU A 143 0.68 -4.01 -5.92
CA LEU A 143 -0.09 -2.80 -6.17
C LEU A 143 0.75 -1.59 -5.80
N ILE A 144 0.95 -0.66 -6.72
CA ILE A 144 1.74 0.55 -6.52
C ILE A 144 0.80 1.75 -6.50
N ILE A 145 0.93 2.62 -5.48
CA ILE A 145 0.19 3.90 -5.40
C ILE A 145 1.14 5.06 -5.13
N ASN A 146 0.90 6.20 -5.77
CA ASN A 146 1.69 7.41 -5.53
C ASN A 146 0.93 8.38 -4.62
N THR A 147 1.56 8.83 -3.53
CA THR A 147 1.01 9.84 -2.62
C THR A 147 1.85 11.13 -2.64
N PRO A 148 1.29 12.26 -2.20
CA PRO A 148 2.01 13.53 -2.12
C PRO A 148 3.21 13.49 -1.16
N GLY A 149 4.14 14.43 -1.32
CA GLY A 149 5.33 14.55 -0.47
C GLY A 149 5.08 15.18 0.90
N SER A 150 3.91 15.76 1.18
CA SER A 150 3.57 16.27 2.51
C SER A 150 3.09 15.14 3.42
N PRO A 151 3.51 15.08 4.70
CA PRO A 151 3.09 13.99 5.61
C PRO A 151 1.56 13.84 5.71
N ALA A 152 0.85 14.94 5.90
CA ALA A 152 -0.61 14.93 5.98
C ALA A 152 -1.24 14.45 4.67
N GLY A 153 -0.83 15.02 3.52
CA GLY A 153 -1.38 14.63 2.21
C GLY A 153 -1.06 13.19 1.84
N ALA A 154 0.09 12.64 2.25
CA ALA A 154 0.44 11.25 2.02
C ALA A 154 -0.50 10.32 2.80
N VAL A 155 -0.73 10.60 4.08
CA VAL A 155 -1.63 9.81 4.93
C VAL A 155 -3.08 9.93 4.48
N GLU A 156 -3.58 11.14 4.21
CA GLU A 156 -4.95 11.37 3.70
C GLU A 156 -5.19 10.62 2.38
N SER A 157 -4.21 10.63 1.47
CA SER A 157 -4.30 9.89 0.21
C SER A 157 -4.35 8.38 0.43
N LEU A 158 -3.54 7.83 1.33
CA LEU A 158 -3.57 6.42 1.69
C LEU A 158 -4.91 6.04 2.32
N GLU A 159 -5.37 6.81 3.31
CA GLU A 159 -6.63 6.57 4.03
C GLU A 159 -7.84 6.56 3.10
N ALA A 160 -7.82 7.35 2.03
CA ALA A 160 -8.90 7.41 1.04
C ALA A 160 -9.15 6.11 0.27
N VAL A 161 -8.22 5.16 0.31
CA VAL A 161 -8.31 3.89 -0.42
C VAL A 161 -8.09 2.66 0.46
N LEU A 162 -7.78 2.85 1.75
CA LEU A 162 -7.47 1.75 2.69
C LEU A 162 -8.57 0.69 2.76
N ASP A 163 -9.83 1.07 2.63
CA ASP A 163 -10.98 0.18 2.71
C ASP A 163 -11.03 -0.84 1.57
N VAL A 164 -10.51 -0.49 0.40
CA VAL A 164 -10.50 -1.36 -0.80
C VAL A 164 -9.17 -2.07 -1.04
N LEU A 165 -8.07 -1.61 -0.43
CA LEU A 165 -6.74 -2.19 -0.65
C LEU A 165 -6.65 -3.69 -0.30
N PRO A 166 -7.21 -4.17 0.85
CA PRO A 166 -7.14 -5.59 1.17
C PRO A 166 -7.83 -6.48 0.13
N HIS A 167 -8.93 -6.02 -0.43
CA HIS A 167 -9.64 -6.74 -1.48
C HIS A 167 -8.82 -6.76 -2.78
N ALA A 168 -8.28 -5.62 -3.19
CA ALA A 168 -7.45 -5.50 -4.38
C ALA A 168 -6.20 -6.41 -4.32
N LEU A 169 -5.53 -6.47 -3.17
CA LEU A 169 -4.35 -7.30 -2.97
C LEU A 169 -4.68 -8.80 -3.03
N ARG A 170 -5.81 -9.24 -2.45
CA ARG A 170 -6.27 -10.62 -2.57
C ARG A 170 -6.58 -11.02 -4.00
N LEU A 171 -7.21 -10.13 -4.77
CA LEU A 171 -7.43 -10.36 -6.21
C LEU A 171 -6.11 -10.50 -6.98
N LEU A 172 -5.09 -9.72 -6.65
CA LEU A 172 -3.76 -9.82 -7.27
C LEU A 172 -3.04 -11.12 -6.87
N ALA A 173 -3.25 -11.60 -5.64
CA ALA A 173 -2.72 -12.87 -5.17
C ALA A 173 -3.45 -14.10 -5.74
N ASP A 174 -4.51 -13.91 -6.54
CA ASP A 174 -5.38 -14.97 -7.07
C ASP A 174 -6.05 -15.79 -5.94
N GLU A 175 -6.34 -15.13 -4.81
CA GLU A 175 -7.03 -15.74 -3.69
C GLU A 175 -8.55 -15.72 -3.90
N PRO A 176 -9.29 -16.76 -3.43
CA PRO A 176 -10.75 -16.78 -3.52
C PRO A 176 -11.35 -15.57 -2.79
N THR A 177 -12.10 -14.75 -3.50
CA THR A 177 -12.85 -13.63 -2.92
C THR A 177 -14.33 -13.93 -2.99
N SER A 178 -15.03 -13.84 -1.84
CA SER A 178 -16.50 -13.88 -1.84
C SER A 178 -17.04 -12.54 -2.35
N HIS A 179 -17.78 -12.58 -3.43
CA HIS A 179 -18.55 -11.44 -3.94
C HIS A 179 -19.94 -11.42 -3.31
#